data_63168f47bb3cfdbe921ec0f144cf6d18
#
_entry.id   63168f47bb3cfdbe921ec0f144cf6d18
#
_cell.length_a   1.000
_cell.length_b   1.000
_cell.length_c   1.000
_cell.angle_alpha   90.00
_cell.angle_beta   90.00
_cell.angle_gamma   90.00
#
_symmetry.space_group_name_H-M   'P 1'
#
loop_
_entity.id
_entity.type
_entity.pdbx_description
1 polymer ?
#
loop_
_entity_poly.entity_id
_entity_poly.type
_entity_poly.pdbx_seq_one_letter_code
_entity_poly.pdbx_strand_id
1 'polypeptide(L)'
;MVDTSCVKPNRLINSKSPYLLQHACNPVDWRPWGVEVLEEARASGKPLFISIGYSTCHWCHVMARESFSDLEVARVINEYFIPVKVDREEYPDVDSFYMTYCMATIGRCGWPLNIIATPSGEPFYVMTYVRRDDLIWILAQLANVWYSSERSNAESVAREAIGFLKMIWSPRPEDILSIDVINLAYLELYNSYDPAYGGFGRAPKFPLPHILMFLLRYWARSRDLEAAKMVFRTLDYMITGGIHDIIGGGFHRYSVDSRWLLPHFEKMLYDQALLLYVLSDAYKVCSDETYRWVSLKLIDFVNREMRDKSGGFYSAISAESEGMEGLYYTWTTSELKVYCWR
;
A
#
# COMPACT_ATOMS: atom_id res chain seq x y z
N MET A 1 7.70 -10.65 -17.46
CA MET A 1 8.59 -10.78 -18.63
C MET A 1 9.14 -9.38 -18.94
N VAL A 2 10.46 -9.21 -19.02
CA VAL A 2 11.07 -7.93 -19.42
C VAL A 2 10.69 -7.72 -20.90
N ASP A 3 10.12 -6.55 -21.21
CA ASP A 3 9.76 -6.19 -22.58
C ASP A 3 11.00 -6.23 -23.47
N THR A 4 11.00 -7.10 -24.47
CA THR A 4 12.12 -7.28 -25.43
C THR A 4 12.34 -6.07 -26.36
N SER A 5 11.49 -5.03 -26.27
CA SER A 5 11.59 -3.77 -27.02
C SER A 5 12.48 -2.70 -26.36
N CYS A 6 13.06 -3.00 -25.19
CA CYS A 6 13.88 -2.08 -24.41
C CYS A 6 15.21 -1.78 -25.12
N VAL A 7 15.29 -0.64 -25.79
CA VAL A 7 16.48 -0.23 -26.59
C VAL A 7 17.67 0.16 -25.68
N LYS A 8 17.39 0.76 -24.52
CA LYS A 8 18.41 1.19 -23.56
C LYS A 8 17.86 1.12 -22.12
N PRO A 9 18.10 0.04 -21.39
CA PRO A 9 17.66 -0.06 -20.01
C PRO A 9 18.40 0.91 -19.11
N ASN A 10 17.72 1.39 -18.06
CA ASN A 10 18.34 2.13 -16.96
C ASN A 10 19.00 1.18 -15.94
N ARG A 11 19.52 1.73 -14.82
CA ARG A 11 20.29 0.96 -13.83
C ARG A 11 19.49 -0.12 -13.10
N LEU A 12 18.14 -0.07 -13.16
CA LEU A 12 17.28 -1.07 -12.51
C LEU A 12 17.31 -2.45 -13.17
N ILE A 13 17.85 -2.59 -14.38
CA ILE A 13 17.94 -3.86 -15.10
C ILE A 13 18.74 -4.93 -14.32
N ASN A 14 19.63 -4.51 -13.43
CA ASN A 14 20.43 -5.40 -12.60
C ASN A 14 19.78 -5.74 -11.25
N SER A 15 18.57 -5.22 -10.98
CA SER A 15 17.82 -5.47 -9.75
C SER A 15 17.22 -6.87 -9.74
N LYS A 16 16.97 -7.40 -8.54
CA LYS A 16 16.24 -8.66 -8.35
C LYS A 16 14.74 -8.45 -8.11
N SER A 17 14.37 -7.26 -7.66
CA SER A 17 12.98 -6.89 -7.42
C SER A 17 12.16 -6.94 -8.70
N PRO A 18 11.04 -7.67 -8.75
CA PRO A 18 10.11 -7.62 -9.87
C PRO A 18 9.58 -6.22 -10.14
N TYR A 19 9.35 -5.43 -9.10
CA TYR A 19 8.90 -4.04 -9.21
C TYR A 19 9.93 -3.15 -9.88
N LEU A 20 11.18 -3.22 -9.47
CA LEU A 20 12.24 -2.42 -10.08
C LEU A 20 12.45 -2.80 -11.55
N LEU A 21 12.41 -4.09 -11.87
CA LEU A 21 12.52 -4.59 -13.24
C LEU A 21 11.40 -4.09 -14.16
N GLN A 22 10.17 -3.89 -13.66
CA GLN A 22 9.06 -3.30 -14.41
C GLN A 22 9.37 -1.87 -14.89
N HIS A 23 10.28 -1.17 -14.20
CA HIS A 23 10.71 0.19 -14.52
C HIS A 23 12.06 0.29 -15.23
N ALA A 24 12.72 -0.84 -15.52
CA ALA A 24 14.05 -0.86 -16.10
C ALA A 24 14.10 -0.26 -17.52
N CYS A 25 12.98 -0.25 -18.23
CA CYS A 25 12.86 0.28 -19.59
C CYS A 25 12.19 1.67 -19.67
N ASN A 26 11.90 2.31 -18.55
CA ASN A 26 11.42 3.68 -18.56
C ASN A 26 12.52 4.64 -19.08
N PRO A 27 12.17 5.72 -19.80
CA PRO A 27 13.11 6.76 -20.20
C PRO A 27 13.67 7.57 -19.02
N VAL A 28 13.05 7.50 -17.85
CA VAL A 28 13.60 8.02 -16.59
C VAL A 28 14.83 7.19 -16.20
N ASP A 29 15.97 7.84 -15.94
CA ASP A 29 17.22 7.20 -15.54
C ASP A 29 17.20 6.78 -14.06
N TRP A 30 16.30 5.84 -13.75
CA TRP A 30 16.08 5.34 -12.41
C TRP A 30 17.32 4.67 -11.82
N ARG A 31 17.55 4.91 -10.54
CA ARG A 31 18.53 4.26 -9.69
C ARG A 31 17.84 3.45 -8.60
N PRO A 32 18.36 2.29 -8.21
CA PRO A 32 17.89 1.62 -6.99
C PRO A 32 18.28 2.45 -5.75
N TRP A 33 17.52 2.27 -4.67
CA TRP A 33 17.87 2.86 -3.38
C TRP A 33 19.18 2.26 -2.84
N GLY A 34 20.03 3.10 -2.27
CA GLY A 34 21.31 2.69 -1.67
C GLY A 34 22.18 3.87 -1.28
N VAL A 35 23.32 3.58 -0.71
CA VAL A 35 24.32 4.60 -0.30
C VAL A 35 24.87 5.32 -1.52
N GLU A 36 25.08 4.61 -2.62
CA GLU A 36 25.67 5.12 -3.86
C GLU A 36 24.84 6.25 -4.48
N VAL A 37 23.50 6.12 -4.46
CA VAL A 37 22.62 7.16 -5.02
C VAL A 37 22.58 8.42 -4.13
N LEU A 38 22.71 8.26 -2.82
CA LEU A 38 22.83 9.41 -1.89
C LEU A 38 24.17 10.13 -2.07
N GLU A 39 25.25 9.39 -2.31
CA GLU A 39 26.56 9.97 -2.62
C GLU A 39 26.55 10.70 -3.97
N GLU A 40 25.92 10.13 -5.00
CA GLU A 40 25.75 10.78 -6.31
C GLU A 40 24.94 12.08 -6.18
N ALA A 41 23.85 12.08 -5.39
CA ALA A 41 23.04 13.26 -5.13
C ALA A 41 23.82 14.37 -4.40
N ARG A 42 24.59 14.00 -3.38
CA ARG A 42 25.46 14.94 -2.64
C ARG A 42 26.54 15.54 -3.53
N ALA A 43 27.21 14.72 -4.34
CA ALA A 43 28.26 15.15 -5.25
C ALA A 43 27.75 16.09 -6.35
N SER A 44 26.55 15.84 -6.87
CA SER A 44 25.94 16.70 -7.89
C SER A 44 25.17 17.90 -7.33
N GLY A 45 24.84 17.90 -6.04
CA GLY A 45 23.99 18.92 -5.40
C GLY A 45 22.52 18.88 -5.86
N LYS A 46 22.12 17.86 -6.62
CA LYS A 46 20.75 17.69 -7.10
C LYS A 46 19.83 17.10 -6.03
N PRO A 47 18.56 17.54 -5.95
CA PRO A 47 17.58 16.92 -5.07
C PRO A 47 17.20 15.54 -5.58
N LEU A 48 16.74 14.70 -4.67
CA LEU A 48 16.23 13.36 -5.01
C LEU A 48 14.75 13.43 -5.43
N PHE A 49 14.39 12.67 -6.47
CA PHE A 49 13.02 12.29 -6.78
C PHE A 49 12.86 10.81 -6.44
N ILE A 50 12.27 10.51 -5.29
CA ILE A 50 12.12 9.16 -4.77
C ILE A 50 10.70 8.69 -5.05
N SER A 51 10.54 7.58 -5.79
CA SER A 51 9.24 6.96 -6.08
C SER A 51 9.18 5.57 -5.49
N ILE A 52 8.28 5.37 -4.53
CA ILE A 52 8.10 4.14 -3.76
C ILE A 52 6.83 3.43 -4.20
N GLY A 53 6.89 2.12 -4.34
CA GLY A 53 5.76 1.28 -4.70
C GLY A 53 6.08 -0.20 -4.52
N TYR A 54 5.33 -1.06 -5.19
CA TYR A 54 5.51 -2.52 -5.17
C TYR A 54 4.90 -3.14 -6.44
N SER A 55 5.24 -4.39 -6.73
CA SER A 55 5.03 -5.01 -8.04
C SER A 55 3.56 -5.16 -8.46
N THR A 56 2.63 -5.32 -7.51
CA THR A 56 1.18 -5.48 -7.80
C THR A 56 0.39 -4.18 -7.66
N CYS A 57 1.05 -3.07 -7.37
CA CYS A 57 0.43 -1.77 -7.13
C CYS A 57 -0.23 -1.21 -8.41
N HIS A 58 -1.55 -1.23 -8.49
CA HIS A 58 -2.33 -0.74 -9.65
C HIS A 58 -1.97 0.71 -10.03
N TRP A 59 -2.05 1.66 -9.08
CA TRP A 59 -1.76 3.06 -9.36
C TRP A 59 -0.29 3.33 -9.68
N CYS A 60 0.63 2.44 -9.24
CA CYS A 60 2.03 2.49 -9.67
C CYS A 60 2.15 2.12 -11.15
N HIS A 61 1.40 1.11 -11.62
CA HIS A 61 1.35 0.74 -13.04
C HIS A 61 0.72 1.84 -13.90
N VAL A 62 -0.36 2.46 -13.41
CA VAL A 62 -0.98 3.61 -14.11
C VAL A 62 0.03 4.74 -14.27
N MET A 63 0.71 5.15 -13.18
CA MET A 63 1.71 6.23 -13.25
C MET A 63 2.93 5.85 -14.09
N ALA A 64 3.31 4.57 -14.12
CA ALA A 64 4.37 4.08 -14.99
C ALA A 64 4.03 4.28 -16.47
N ARG A 65 2.81 3.93 -16.88
CA ARG A 65 2.34 4.06 -18.26
C ARG A 65 2.12 5.52 -18.67
N GLU A 66 1.47 6.31 -17.82
CA GLU A 66 1.05 7.68 -18.16
C GLU A 66 2.18 8.70 -18.00
N SER A 67 3.03 8.54 -16.99
CA SER A 67 4.03 9.54 -16.61
C SER A 67 5.46 9.08 -16.82
N PHE A 68 5.87 7.94 -16.25
CA PHE A 68 7.28 7.54 -16.28
C PHE A 68 7.75 6.97 -17.62
N SER A 69 6.83 6.65 -18.54
CA SER A 69 7.12 6.28 -19.92
C SER A 69 7.10 7.46 -20.88
N ASP A 70 6.72 8.65 -20.40
CA ASP A 70 6.69 9.89 -21.20
C ASP A 70 8.07 10.55 -21.27
N LEU A 71 8.51 10.95 -22.47
CA LEU A 71 9.83 11.53 -22.69
C LEU A 71 9.99 12.93 -22.09
N GLU A 72 8.93 13.72 -22.00
CA GLU A 72 8.99 15.06 -21.43
C GLU A 72 9.10 15.00 -19.90
N VAL A 73 8.31 14.13 -19.26
CA VAL A 73 8.45 13.83 -17.83
C VAL A 73 9.87 13.35 -17.52
N ALA A 74 10.36 12.39 -18.32
CA ALA A 74 11.70 11.85 -18.13
C ALA A 74 12.79 12.92 -18.29
N ARG A 75 12.64 13.82 -19.26
CA ARG A 75 13.57 14.95 -19.45
C ARG A 75 13.62 15.82 -18.19
N VAL A 76 12.48 16.25 -17.65
CA VAL A 76 12.44 17.10 -16.46
C VAL A 76 13.04 16.38 -15.25
N ILE A 77 12.69 15.12 -15.03
CA ILE A 77 13.22 14.34 -13.89
C ILE A 77 14.75 14.18 -14.04
N ASN A 78 15.25 13.73 -15.17
CA ASN A 78 16.67 13.44 -15.37
C ASN A 78 17.53 14.72 -15.36
N GLU A 79 17.00 15.85 -15.81
CA GLU A 79 17.72 17.12 -15.87
C GLU A 79 17.90 17.71 -14.45
N TYR A 80 16.84 17.73 -13.67
CA TYR A 80 16.81 18.51 -12.40
C TYR A 80 16.95 17.66 -11.14
N PHE A 81 16.73 16.34 -11.20
CA PHE A 81 16.71 15.47 -10.03
C PHE A 81 17.62 14.25 -10.20
N ILE A 82 17.91 13.59 -9.11
CA ILE A 82 18.42 12.21 -9.11
C ILE A 82 17.21 11.28 -8.87
N PRO A 83 16.72 10.58 -9.91
CA PRO A 83 15.56 9.71 -9.76
C PRO A 83 15.93 8.39 -9.08
N VAL A 84 15.16 8.04 -8.04
CA VAL A 84 15.33 6.84 -7.23
C VAL A 84 14.03 6.05 -7.21
N LYS A 85 14.12 4.76 -7.53
CA LYS A 85 13.00 3.83 -7.43
C LYS A 85 13.18 2.92 -6.24
N VAL A 86 12.14 2.78 -5.41
CA VAL A 86 12.18 1.99 -4.17
C VAL A 86 11.09 0.95 -4.19
N ASP A 87 11.46 -0.31 -4.02
CA ASP A 87 10.50 -1.36 -3.72
C ASP A 87 10.27 -1.41 -2.21
N ARG A 88 9.05 -1.14 -1.77
CA ARG A 88 8.68 -1.16 -0.34
C ARG A 88 8.81 -2.55 0.29
N GLU A 89 8.78 -3.60 -0.51
CA GLU A 89 8.93 -4.98 -0.01
C GLU A 89 10.39 -5.32 0.28
N GLU A 90 11.35 -4.68 -0.43
CA GLU A 90 12.78 -4.78 -0.13
C GLU A 90 13.23 -3.77 0.94
N TYR A 91 12.62 -2.57 0.98
CA TYR A 91 12.97 -1.46 1.87
C TYR A 91 11.75 -0.96 2.66
N PRO A 92 11.16 -1.80 3.54
CA PRO A 92 9.97 -1.41 4.33
C PRO A 92 10.26 -0.31 5.35
N ASP A 93 11.48 -0.16 5.81
CA ASP A 93 11.96 0.91 6.68
C ASP A 93 11.96 2.27 5.97
N VAL A 94 12.43 2.32 4.72
CA VAL A 94 12.41 3.52 3.87
C VAL A 94 10.96 3.90 3.55
N ASP A 95 10.13 2.92 3.18
CA ASP A 95 8.69 3.14 2.94
C ASP A 95 8.01 3.70 4.18
N SER A 96 8.22 3.09 5.35
CA SER A 96 7.63 3.54 6.62
C SER A 96 8.06 4.98 6.98
N PHE A 97 9.33 5.33 6.75
CA PHE A 97 9.85 6.66 7.00
C PHE A 97 9.12 7.72 6.17
N TYR A 98 9.06 7.54 4.85
CA TYR A 98 8.41 8.52 3.97
C TYR A 98 6.89 8.47 4.05
N MET A 99 6.30 7.31 4.36
CA MET A 99 4.86 7.20 4.62
C MET A 99 4.46 7.99 5.88
N THR A 100 5.25 7.93 6.95
CA THR A 100 5.02 8.73 8.16
C THR A 100 5.09 10.22 7.87
N TYR A 101 6.07 10.65 7.06
CA TYR A 101 6.15 12.04 6.60
C TYR A 101 4.90 12.44 5.79
N CYS A 102 4.49 11.59 4.87
CA CYS A 102 3.31 11.82 4.06
C CYS A 102 2.04 11.96 4.92
N MET A 103 1.82 11.04 5.85
CA MET A 103 0.65 11.07 6.74
C MET A 103 0.63 12.32 7.61
N ALA A 104 1.79 12.76 8.09
CA ALA A 104 1.94 13.98 8.87
C ALA A 104 1.67 15.25 8.06
N THR A 105 1.97 15.23 6.75
CA THR A 105 1.90 16.43 5.88
C THR A 105 0.54 16.58 5.21
N ILE A 106 -0.01 15.50 4.63
CA ILE A 106 -1.25 15.56 3.84
C ILE A 106 -2.41 14.70 4.40
N GLY A 107 -2.16 13.95 5.48
CA GLY A 107 -3.20 13.24 6.25
C GLY A 107 -3.77 11.99 5.60
N ARG A 108 -3.49 11.76 4.31
CA ARG A 108 -3.91 10.56 3.57
C ARG A 108 -2.83 10.19 2.55
N CYS A 109 -2.39 8.94 2.58
CA CYS A 109 -1.28 8.49 1.76
C CYS A 109 -1.53 7.10 1.19
N GLY A 110 -0.73 6.75 0.19
CA GLY A 110 -0.78 5.46 -0.49
C GLY A 110 0.31 5.40 -1.54
N TRP A 111 0.32 4.32 -2.31
CA TRP A 111 1.28 4.11 -3.40
C TRP A 111 0.62 4.38 -4.76
N PRO A 112 1.40 4.93 -5.72
CA PRO A 112 2.80 5.31 -5.61
C PRO A 112 3.00 6.47 -4.63
N LEU A 113 4.05 6.40 -3.80
CA LEU A 113 4.46 7.46 -2.90
C LEU A 113 5.68 8.15 -3.52
N ASN A 114 5.54 9.43 -3.87
CA ASN A 114 6.58 10.20 -4.53
C ASN A 114 7.04 11.33 -3.61
N ILE A 115 8.34 11.40 -3.41
CA ILE A 115 8.98 12.32 -2.46
C ILE A 115 10.02 13.15 -3.21
N ILE A 116 10.06 14.45 -2.93
CA ILE A 116 11.23 15.27 -3.27
C ILE A 116 12.00 15.51 -1.97
N ALA A 117 13.28 15.15 -2.01
CA ALA A 117 14.14 15.24 -0.84
C ALA A 117 15.45 15.93 -1.16
N THR A 118 16.11 16.45 -0.11
CA THR A 118 17.48 16.97 -0.21
C THR A 118 18.44 15.86 -0.69
N PRO A 119 19.66 16.19 -1.12
CA PRO A 119 20.69 15.18 -1.45
C PRO A 119 21.03 14.22 -0.31
N SER A 120 20.62 14.55 0.92
CA SER A 120 20.78 13.70 2.11
C SER A 120 19.57 12.82 2.41
N GLY A 121 18.48 12.92 1.61
CA GLY A 121 17.27 12.13 1.79
C GLY A 121 16.22 12.77 2.73
N GLU A 122 16.42 14.00 3.16
CA GLU A 122 15.48 14.72 4.02
C GLU A 122 14.30 15.25 3.17
N PRO A 123 13.04 14.85 3.41
CA PRO A 123 11.92 15.19 2.55
C PRO A 123 11.47 16.64 2.73
N PHE A 124 11.13 17.32 1.62
CA PHE A 124 10.52 18.65 1.66
C PHE A 124 9.24 18.77 0.81
N TYR A 125 8.92 17.75 0.01
CA TYR A 125 7.65 17.67 -0.71
C TYR A 125 7.20 16.22 -0.86
N VAL A 126 5.88 15.98 -0.85
CA VAL A 126 5.29 14.67 -1.00
C VAL A 126 4.03 14.71 -1.84
N MET A 127 3.84 13.67 -2.66
CA MET A 127 2.65 13.43 -3.46
C MET A 127 2.44 11.93 -3.65
N THR A 128 1.20 11.53 -3.89
CA THR A 128 0.87 10.18 -4.32
C THR A 128 0.76 10.12 -5.85
N TYR A 129 -0.23 9.44 -6.42
CA TYR A 129 -0.47 9.49 -7.86
C TYR A 129 -0.80 10.93 -8.30
N VAL A 130 -0.15 11.36 -9.39
CA VAL A 130 -0.35 12.66 -10.05
C VAL A 130 -0.41 12.44 -11.55
N ARG A 131 -1.32 13.10 -12.23
CA ARG A 131 -1.42 13.07 -13.69
C ARG A 131 -0.18 13.66 -14.35
N ARG A 132 0.13 13.23 -15.58
CA ARG A 132 1.31 13.61 -16.33
C ARG A 132 1.58 15.14 -16.34
N ASP A 133 0.60 15.93 -16.74
CA ASP A 133 0.79 17.39 -16.92
C ASP A 133 0.97 18.11 -15.57
N ASP A 134 0.24 17.68 -14.54
CA ASP A 134 0.38 18.20 -13.18
C ASP A 134 1.78 17.83 -12.63
N LEU A 135 2.27 16.62 -12.92
CA LEU A 135 3.59 16.18 -12.49
C LEU A 135 4.70 17.05 -13.10
N ILE A 136 4.64 17.33 -14.42
CA ILE A 136 5.61 18.21 -15.09
C ILE A 136 5.61 19.59 -14.44
N TRP A 137 4.42 20.16 -14.23
CA TRP A 137 4.29 21.47 -13.59
C TRP A 137 4.88 21.50 -12.16
N ILE A 138 4.50 20.53 -11.33
CA ILE A 138 5.01 20.42 -9.95
C ILE A 138 6.54 20.31 -9.95
N LEU A 139 7.09 19.40 -10.75
CA LEU A 139 8.54 19.18 -10.79
C LEU A 139 9.29 20.42 -11.29
N ALA A 140 8.75 21.14 -12.26
CA ALA A 140 9.35 22.38 -12.72
C ALA A 140 9.36 23.48 -11.62
N GLN A 141 8.28 23.60 -10.82
CA GLN A 141 8.25 24.55 -9.71
C GLN A 141 9.27 24.14 -8.62
N LEU A 142 9.33 22.87 -8.27
CA LEU A 142 10.27 22.38 -7.25
C LEU A 142 11.74 22.50 -7.69
N ALA A 143 12.01 22.27 -8.98
CA ALA A 143 13.33 22.55 -9.56
C ALA A 143 13.67 24.05 -9.45
N ASN A 144 12.74 24.94 -9.82
CA ASN A 144 12.92 26.38 -9.67
C ASN A 144 13.27 26.79 -8.23
N VAL A 145 12.54 26.28 -7.23
CA VAL A 145 12.83 26.53 -5.81
C VAL A 145 14.25 26.04 -5.46
N TRP A 146 14.62 24.83 -5.89
CA TRP A 146 15.92 24.23 -5.54
C TRP A 146 17.12 24.96 -6.16
N TYR A 147 16.99 25.45 -7.39
CA TYR A 147 18.06 26.12 -8.12
C TYR A 147 18.04 27.65 -8.01
N SER A 148 17.16 28.21 -7.16
CA SER A 148 17.06 29.64 -6.87
C SER A 148 17.54 30.01 -5.47
N SER A 149 17.40 31.28 -5.10
CA SER A 149 17.63 31.79 -3.73
C SER A 149 16.65 31.19 -2.70
N GLU A 150 15.54 30.56 -3.14
CA GLU A 150 14.55 29.96 -2.26
C GLU A 150 14.94 28.54 -1.77
N ARG A 151 16.08 28.00 -2.21
CA ARG A 151 16.61 26.71 -1.77
C ARG A 151 16.69 26.59 -0.25
N SER A 152 17.09 27.67 0.44
CA SER A 152 17.17 27.73 1.90
C SER A 152 15.82 27.43 2.57
N ASN A 153 14.70 27.79 1.95
CA ASN A 153 13.35 27.50 2.44
C ASN A 153 13.06 25.98 2.33
N ALA A 154 13.37 25.38 1.17
CA ALA A 154 13.21 23.93 1.00
C ALA A 154 14.04 23.12 2.02
N GLU A 155 15.30 23.55 2.25
CA GLU A 155 16.16 22.93 3.27
C GLU A 155 15.64 23.17 4.71
N SER A 156 14.98 24.31 4.99
CA SER A 156 14.33 24.54 6.30
C SER A 156 13.15 23.59 6.51
N VAL A 157 12.27 23.48 5.51
CA VAL A 157 11.15 22.52 5.54
C VAL A 157 11.64 21.10 5.77
N ALA A 158 12.70 20.69 5.09
CA ALA A 158 13.30 19.35 5.26
C ALA A 158 13.81 19.13 6.70
N ARG A 159 14.52 20.11 7.28
CA ARG A 159 14.98 20.02 8.69
C ARG A 159 13.83 19.95 9.68
N GLU A 160 12.77 20.74 9.48
CA GLU A 160 11.57 20.72 10.32
C GLU A 160 10.87 19.36 10.24
N ALA A 161 10.74 18.77 9.02
CA ALA A 161 10.21 17.45 8.80
C ALA A 161 10.97 16.37 9.58
N ILE A 162 12.30 16.39 9.52
CA ILE A 162 13.16 15.48 10.29
C ILE A 162 12.99 15.66 11.80
N GLY A 163 12.91 16.92 12.27
CA GLY A 163 12.65 17.23 13.68
C GLY A 163 11.34 16.62 14.17
N PHE A 164 10.27 16.77 13.37
CA PHE A 164 8.96 16.21 13.66
C PHE A 164 8.95 14.66 13.66
N LEU A 165 9.57 14.04 12.66
CA LEU A 165 9.67 12.58 12.59
C LEU A 165 10.46 11.99 13.77
N LYS A 166 11.55 12.65 14.17
CA LYS A 166 12.31 12.28 15.38
C LYS A 166 11.44 12.34 16.63
N MET A 167 10.59 13.37 16.76
CA MET A 167 9.66 13.50 17.89
C MET A 167 8.65 12.37 17.93
N ILE A 168 8.07 11.98 16.77
CA ILE A 168 7.11 10.86 16.68
C ILE A 168 7.76 9.54 17.12
N TRP A 169 8.99 9.29 16.70
CA TRP A 169 9.68 8.02 16.95
C TRP A 169 10.52 7.99 18.22
N SER A 170 10.63 9.14 18.93
CA SER A 170 11.34 9.15 20.20
C SER A 170 10.51 8.47 21.28
N PRO A 171 11.08 7.48 22.01
CA PRO A 171 10.41 6.90 23.15
C PRO A 171 10.10 7.98 24.18
N ARG A 172 8.92 7.96 24.75
CA ARG A 172 8.55 8.78 25.89
C ARG A 172 8.85 7.97 27.17
N PRO A 173 9.96 8.20 27.86
CA PRO A 173 10.40 7.36 28.97
C PRO A 173 9.49 7.42 30.21
N GLU A 174 8.57 8.40 30.25
CA GLU A 174 7.70 8.63 31.41
C GLU A 174 6.30 7.99 31.27
N ASP A 175 5.99 7.41 30.11
CA ASP A 175 4.68 6.77 29.92
C ASP A 175 4.66 5.41 30.61
N ILE A 176 4.12 5.37 31.85
CA ILE A 176 3.79 4.11 32.51
C ILE A 176 2.65 3.48 31.72
N LEU A 177 2.89 2.29 31.17
CA LEU A 177 1.85 1.50 30.51
C LEU A 177 0.77 1.13 31.54
N SER A 178 -0.33 1.88 31.53
CA SER A 178 -1.53 1.56 32.30
C SER A 178 -2.44 0.63 31.48
N ILE A 179 -3.21 -0.17 32.21
CA ILE A 179 -4.29 -0.97 31.65
C ILE A 179 -5.34 -0.10 30.92
N ASP A 180 -5.42 1.16 31.28
CA ASP A 180 -6.35 2.14 30.69
C ASP A 180 -6.06 2.38 29.21
N VAL A 181 -4.83 2.19 28.75
CA VAL A 181 -4.47 2.26 27.32
C VAL A 181 -5.29 1.27 26.49
N ILE A 182 -5.56 0.06 27.02
CA ILE A 182 -6.39 -0.95 26.36
C ILE A 182 -7.84 -0.47 26.25
N ASN A 183 -8.36 0.16 27.32
CA ASN A 183 -9.72 0.68 27.33
C ASN A 183 -9.86 1.91 26.40
N LEU A 184 -8.86 2.78 26.37
CA LEU A 184 -8.81 3.92 25.45
C LEU A 184 -8.78 3.45 23.98
N ALA A 185 -7.94 2.47 23.66
CA ALA A 185 -7.89 1.88 22.32
C ALA A 185 -9.25 1.29 21.91
N TYR A 186 -9.93 0.58 22.83
CA TYR A 186 -11.29 0.08 22.57
C TYR A 186 -12.28 1.21 22.29
N LEU A 187 -12.26 2.29 23.07
CA LEU A 187 -13.15 3.43 22.87
C LEU A 187 -12.92 4.15 21.54
N GLU A 188 -11.67 4.31 21.12
CA GLU A 188 -11.34 4.88 19.81
C GLU A 188 -11.88 3.99 18.67
N LEU A 189 -11.71 2.68 18.78
CA LEU A 189 -12.25 1.72 17.80
C LEU A 189 -13.78 1.73 17.79
N TYR A 190 -14.43 1.77 18.95
CA TYR A 190 -15.88 1.87 19.07
C TYR A 190 -16.41 3.12 18.38
N ASN A 191 -15.76 4.28 18.55
CA ASN A 191 -16.15 5.54 17.93
C ASN A 191 -15.95 5.57 16.40
N SER A 192 -15.02 4.77 15.87
CA SER A 192 -14.75 4.66 14.44
C SER A 192 -15.50 3.53 13.73
N TYR A 193 -16.19 2.68 14.49
CA TYR A 193 -16.92 1.51 14.00
C TYR A 193 -18.14 1.90 13.17
N ASP A 194 -18.36 1.19 12.07
CA ASP A 194 -19.58 1.30 11.26
C ASP A 194 -20.64 0.29 11.75
N PRO A 195 -21.69 0.74 12.46
CA PRO A 195 -22.69 -0.18 12.99
C PRO A 195 -23.63 -0.74 11.91
N ALA A 196 -23.67 -0.17 10.72
CA ALA A 196 -24.52 -0.63 9.63
C ALA A 196 -23.90 -1.83 8.90
N TYR A 197 -22.63 -1.70 8.47
CA TYR A 197 -21.96 -2.67 7.61
C TYR A 197 -20.69 -3.29 8.22
N GLY A 198 -20.41 -3.01 9.49
CA GLY A 198 -19.17 -3.43 10.11
C GLY A 198 -17.92 -2.74 9.53
N GLY A 199 -16.77 -3.04 10.12
CA GLY A 199 -15.51 -2.39 9.78
C GLY A 199 -15.35 -1.02 10.43
N PHE A 200 -14.26 -0.33 10.11
CA PHE A 200 -13.84 0.90 10.79
C PHE A 200 -13.57 2.02 9.78
N GLY A 201 -13.95 3.23 10.15
CA GLY A 201 -13.77 4.41 9.32
C GLY A 201 -14.75 4.49 8.15
N ARG A 202 -14.34 5.26 7.13
CA ARG A 202 -15.12 5.48 5.89
C ARG A 202 -14.51 4.74 4.71
N ALA A 203 -15.21 4.70 3.59
CA ALA A 203 -14.67 4.18 2.33
C ALA A 203 -13.44 4.99 1.86
N PRO A 204 -12.42 4.32 1.28
CA PRO A 204 -12.31 2.87 1.10
C PRO A 204 -12.13 2.11 2.42
N LYS A 205 -12.78 0.94 2.56
CA LYS A 205 -12.71 0.11 3.76
C LYS A 205 -11.70 -1.03 3.62
N PHE A 206 -10.79 -1.10 4.59
CA PHE A 206 -9.82 -2.19 4.72
C PHE A 206 -10.30 -3.23 5.74
N PRO A 207 -9.93 -4.53 5.58
CA PRO A 207 -10.29 -5.59 6.52
C PRO A 207 -9.80 -5.36 7.95
N LEU A 208 -8.63 -4.74 8.12
CA LEU A 208 -7.98 -4.41 9.39
C LEU A 208 -8.00 -5.59 10.41
N PRO A 209 -7.51 -6.80 10.03
CA PRO A 209 -7.67 -8.00 10.84
C PRO A 209 -6.98 -7.89 12.22
N HIS A 210 -5.92 -7.10 12.34
CA HIS A 210 -5.26 -6.83 13.63
C HIS A 210 -6.20 -6.14 14.65
N ILE A 211 -7.10 -5.28 14.16
CA ILE A 211 -8.14 -4.65 15.00
C ILE A 211 -9.14 -5.71 15.47
N LEU A 212 -9.59 -6.59 14.57
CA LEU A 212 -10.50 -7.68 14.93
C LEU A 212 -9.87 -8.62 15.93
N MET A 213 -8.57 -8.93 15.79
CA MET A 213 -7.80 -9.71 16.76
C MET A 213 -7.74 -9.03 18.14
N PHE A 214 -7.54 -7.72 18.17
CA PHE A 214 -7.54 -6.95 19.42
C PHE A 214 -8.92 -7.02 20.08
N LEU A 215 -9.99 -6.80 19.36
CA LEU A 215 -11.37 -6.78 19.88
C LEU A 215 -11.80 -8.16 20.44
N LEU A 216 -11.42 -9.27 19.80
CA LEU A 216 -11.67 -10.61 20.36
C LEU A 216 -10.95 -10.82 21.69
N ARG A 217 -9.71 -10.33 21.82
CA ARG A 217 -8.94 -10.39 23.07
C ARG A 217 -9.49 -9.46 24.13
N TYR A 218 -9.93 -8.28 23.73
CA TYR A 218 -10.61 -7.35 24.62
C TYR A 218 -11.90 -7.97 25.18
N TRP A 219 -12.74 -8.56 24.32
CA TRP A 219 -13.92 -9.30 24.75
C TRP A 219 -13.58 -10.45 25.70
N ALA A 220 -12.60 -11.27 25.37
CA ALA A 220 -12.21 -12.41 26.22
C ALA A 220 -11.83 -11.99 27.64
N ARG A 221 -11.26 -10.80 27.78
CA ARG A 221 -10.83 -10.22 29.06
C ARG A 221 -11.96 -9.49 29.78
N SER A 222 -12.65 -8.56 29.09
CA SER A 222 -13.65 -7.66 29.68
C SER A 222 -15.03 -8.28 29.77
N ARG A 223 -15.32 -9.28 28.91
CA ARG A 223 -16.65 -9.85 28.67
C ARG A 223 -17.64 -8.85 28.04
N ASP A 224 -17.12 -7.76 27.46
CA ASP A 224 -17.93 -6.79 26.73
C ASP A 224 -18.41 -7.40 25.41
N LEU A 225 -19.72 -7.66 25.34
CA LEU A 225 -20.36 -8.28 24.18
C LEU A 225 -20.33 -7.38 22.92
N GLU A 226 -20.26 -6.08 23.09
CA GLU A 226 -20.20 -5.16 21.93
C GLU A 226 -18.89 -5.35 21.15
N ALA A 227 -17.77 -5.57 21.84
CA ALA A 227 -16.51 -5.87 21.18
C ALA A 227 -16.59 -7.12 20.29
N ALA A 228 -17.25 -8.19 20.77
CA ALA A 228 -17.46 -9.40 19.98
C ALA A 228 -18.42 -9.17 18.80
N LYS A 229 -19.52 -8.44 19.01
CA LYS A 229 -20.50 -8.10 17.96
C LYS A 229 -19.85 -7.30 16.83
N MET A 230 -18.96 -6.35 17.16
CA MET A 230 -18.21 -5.57 16.15
C MET A 230 -17.39 -6.51 15.25
N VAL A 231 -16.75 -7.52 15.82
CA VAL A 231 -15.97 -8.50 15.05
C VAL A 231 -16.87 -9.36 14.17
N PHE A 232 -17.87 -10.01 14.74
CA PHE A 232 -18.73 -10.93 14.00
C PHE A 232 -19.47 -10.21 12.87
N ARG A 233 -20.06 -9.06 13.13
CA ARG A 233 -20.71 -8.27 12.08
C ARG A 233 -19.75 -7.89 10.95
N THR A 234 -18.52 -7.49 11.28
CA THR A 234 -17.52 -7.15 10.27
C THR A 234 -17.17 -8.36 9.41
N LEU A 235 -16.92 -9.52 10.04
CA LEU A 235 -16.61 -10.76 9.33
C LEU A 235 -17.78 -11.20 8.44
N ASP A 236 -19.01 -11.16 8.95
CA ASP A 236 -20.21 -11.57 8.20
C ASP A 236 -20.42 -10.72 6.95
N TYR A 237 -20.28 -9.39 7.07
CA TYR A 237 -20.38 -8.50 5.92
C TYR A 237 -19.24 -8.66 4.91
N MET A 238 -18.02 -8.92 5.39
CA MET A 238 -16.90 -9.22 4.50
C MET A 238 -17.09 -10.56 3.78
N ILE A 239 -17.53 -11.61 4.46
CA ILE A 239 -17.74 -12.95 3.90
C ILE A 239 -18.86 -12.94 2.86
N THR A 240 -19.92 -12.20 3.10
CA THR A 240 -21.08 -12.10 2.19
C THR A 240 -20.93 -11.01 1.13
N GLY A 241 -19.95 -10.13 1.27
CA GLY A 241 -19.66 -9.05 0.34
C GLY A 241 -18.74 -9.45 -0.82
N GLY A 242 -18.57 -8.54 -1.76
CA GLY A 242 -17.69 -8.75 -2.93
C GLY A 242 -16.20 -8.73 -2.61
N ILE A 243 -15.81 -8.32 -1.39
CA ILE A 243 -14.41 -8.40 -0.96
C ILE A 243 -13.93 -9.86 -0.77
N HIS A 244 -14.83 -10.80 -0.52
CA HIS A 244 -14.56 -12.22 -0.48
C HIS A 244 -14.80 -12.83 -1.86
N ASP A 245 -13.74 -13.36 -2.46
CA ASP A 245 -13.86 -14.13 -3.70
C ASP A 245 -14.40 -15.53 -3.38
N ILE A 246 -15.71 -15.68 -3.46
CA ILE A 246 -16.40 -16.94 -3.13
C ILE A 246 -16.07 -18.07 -4.10
N ILE A 247 -15.65 -17.75 -5.33
CA ILE A 247 -15.35 -18.72 -6.40
C ILE A 247 -13.88 -19.15 -6.31
N GLY A 248 -12.96 -18.20 -6.44
CA GLY A 248 -11.52 -18.46 -6.44
C GLY A 248 -10.93 -18.64 -5.05
N GLY A 249 -11.58 -18.11 -4.03
CA GLY A 249 -11.11 -18.08 -2.64
C GLY A 249 -10.26 -16.85 -2.33
N GLY A 250 -10.08 -16.59 -1.03
CA GLY A 250 -9.33 -15.45 -0.54
C GLY A 250 -10.10 -14.15 -0.50
N PHE A 251 -9.47 -13.14 0.09
CA PHE A 251 -10.04 -11.80 0.24
C PHE A 251 -9.26 -10.78 -0.56
N HIS A 252 -9.97 -9.87 -1.19
CA HIS A 252 -9.37 -8.71 -1.82
C HIS A 252 -8.89 -7.71 -0.76
N ARG A 253 -7.98 -6.82 -1.16
CA ARG A 253 -7.24 -5.93 -0.25
C ARG A 253 -8.13 -4.95 0.50
N TYR A 254 -9.08 -4.30 -0.19
CA TYR A 254 -10.04 -3.36 0.40
C TYR A 254 -11.29 -3.24 -0.46
N SER A 255 -12.35 -2.73 0.14
CA SER A 255 -13.56 -2.33 -0.59
C SER A 255 -13.52 -0.85 -0.92
N VAL A 256 -13.85 -0.50 -2.16
CA VAL A 256 -13.96 0.89 -2.64
C VAL A 256 -15.15 1.59 -2.00
N ASP A 257 -16.21 0.83 -1.68
CA ASP A 257 -17.41 1.32 -1.01
C ASP A 257 -17.47 0.93 0.48
N SER A 258 -18.41 1.53 1.21
CA SER A 258 -18.60 1.27 2.65
C SER A 258 -19.32 -0.04 2.97
N ARG A 259 -19.85 -0.74 1.97
CA ARG A 259 -20.74 -1.90 2.11
C ARG A 259 -20.07 -3.24 1.80
N TRP A 260 -18.76 -3.24 1.51
CA TRP A 260 -17.96 -4.38 1.12
C TRP A 260 -18.34 -5.02 -0.22
N LEU A 261 -18.97 -4.26 -1.15
CA LEU A 261 -19.51 -4.79 -2.40
C LEU A 261 -18.52 -4.74 -3.57
N LEU A 262 -17.86 -3.59 -3.77
CA LEU A 262 -16.92 -3.40 -4.87
C LEU A 262 -15.48 -3.45 -4.34
N PRO A 263 -14.73 -4.53 -4.60
CA PRO A 263 -13.34 -4.62 -4.14
C PRO A 263 -12.39 -3.86 -5.08
N HIS A 264 -11.25 -3.45 -4.52
CA HIS A 264 -10.00 -3.35 -5.27
C HIS A 264 -9.42 -4.77 -5.38
N PHE A 265 -9.26 -5.26 -6.60
CA PHE A 265 -9.09 -6.69 -6.88
C PHE A 265 -7.73 -7.30 -6.52
N GLU A 266 -6.80 -6.54 -5.96
CA GLU A 266 -5.54 -7.03 -5.40
C GLU A 266 -5.79 -7.98 -4.22
N LYS A 267 -4.97 -9.04 -4.08
CA LYS A 267 -5.00 -9.94 -2.91
C LYS A 267 -3.61 -10.01 -2.29
N MET A 268 -3.51 -9.57 -1.03
CA MET A 268 -2.25 -9.53 -0.30
C MET A 268 -2.09 -10.75 0.60
N LEU A 269 -0.92 -11.35 0.65
CA LEU A 269 -0.64 -12.51 1.51
C LEU A 269 -0.86 -12.19 2.99
N TYR A 270 -0.44 -11.00 3.45
CA TYR A 270 -0.61 -10.60 4.85
C TYR A 270 -2.08 -10.47 5.25
N ASP A 271 -2.96 -10.03 4.35
CA ASP A 271 -4.41 -9.99 4.60
C ASP A 271 -4.97 -11.40 4.75
N GLN A 272 -4.58 -12.32 3.85
CA GLN A 272 -5.00 -13.72 3.92
C GLN A 272 -4.56 -14.37 5.24
N ALA A 273 -3.30 -14.20 5.61
CA ALA A 273 -2.74 -14.81 6.82
C ALA A 273 -3.41 -14.29 8.09
N LEU A 274 -3.59 -12.96 8.21
CA LEU A 274 -4.20 -12.37 9.39
C LEU A 274 -5.71 -12.62 9.46
N LEU A 275 -6.41 -12.64 8.32
CA LEU A 275 -7.83 -13.02 8.29
C LEU A 275 -8.05 -14.48 8.65
N LEU A 276 -7.17 -15.39 8.22
CA LEU A 276 -7.21 -16.80 8.64
C LEU A 276 -7.09 -16.92 10.16
N TYR A 277 -6.21 -16.11 10.77
CA TYR A 277 -6.05 -16.08 12.22
C TYR A 277 -7.34 -15.62 12.91
N VAL A 278 -7.94 -14.51 12.45
CA VAL A 278 -9.19 -13.96 13.02
C VAL A 278 -10.37 -14.93 12.86
N LEU A 279 -10.53 -15.52 11.68
CA LEU A 279 -11.59 -16.48 11.39
C LEU A 279 -11.49 -17.71 12.29
N SER A 280 -10.26 -18.20 12.50
CA SER A 280 -10.00 -19.33 13.42
C SER A 280 -10.35 -18.99 14.87
N ASP A 281 -10.01 -17.80 15.33
CA ASP A 281 -10.37 -17.34 16.67
C ASP A 281 -11.90 -17.11 16.80
N ALA A 282 -12.54 -16.54 15.77
CA ALA A 282 -13.99 -16.37 15.74
C ALA A 282 -14.73 -17.71 15.81
N TYR A 283 -14.28 -18.72 15.04
CA TYR A 283 -14.83 -20.08 15.14
C TYR A 283 -14.70 -20.68 16.53
N LYS A 284 -13.56 -20.52 17.21
CA LYS A 284 -13.38 -21.00 18.60
C LYS A 284 -14.33 -20.34 19.60
N VAL A 285 -14.73 -19.09 19.34
CA VAL A 285 -15.61 -18.31 20.20
C VAL A 285 -17.09 -18.70 20.03
N CYS A 286 -17.57 -18.82 18.80
CA CYS A 286 -19.00 -19.01 18.54
C CYS A 286 -19.36 -20.36 17.92
N SER A 287 -18.39 -21.16 17.48
CA SER A 287 -18.59 -22.46 16.79
C SER A 287 -19.43 -22.35 15.52
N ASP A 288 -19.46 -21.19 14.86
CA ASP A 288 -20.16 -21.03 13.58
C ASP A 288 -19.37 -21.65 12.42
N GLU A 289 -19.95 -22.68 11.80
CA GLU A 289 -19.32 -23.43 10.72
C GLU A 289 -18.99 -22.56 9.48
N THR A 290 -19.61 -21.40 9.32
CA THR A 290 -19.28 -20.45 8.26
C THR A 290 -17.81 -20.01 8.37
N TYR A 291 -17.35 -19.64 9.56
CA TYR A 291 -15.95 -19.20 9.75
C TYR A 291 -14.96 -20.36 9.51
N ARG A 292 -15.33 -21.58 9.92
CA ARG A 292 -14.52 -22.76 9.62
C ARG A 292 -14.45 -23.04 8.13
N TRP A 293 -15.56 -22.98 7.43
CA TRP A 293 -15.62 -23.20 5.99
C TRP A 293 -14.79 -22.17 5.22
N VAL A 294 -14.93 -20.87 5.55
CA VAL A 294 -14.14 -19.79 4.94
C VAL A 294 -12.66 -19.98 5.21
N SER A 295 -12.29 -20.38 6.46
CA SER A 295 -10.88 -20.65 6.80
C SER A 295 -10.27 -21.76 5.95
N LEU A 296 -11.00 -22.85 5.72
CA LEU A 296 -10.54 -23.97 4.89
C LEU A 296 -10.39 -23.55 3.42
N LYS A 297 -11.33 -22.77 2.90
CA LYS A 297 -11.26 -22.20 1.54
C LYS A 297 -10.09 -21.24 1.39
N LEU A 298 -9.82 -20.46 2.42
CA LEU A 298 -8.67 -19.53 2.45
C LEU A 298 -7.33 -20.28 2.45
N ILE A 299 -7.21 -21.36 3.23
CA ILE A 299 -6.03 -22.23 3.22
C ILE A 299 -5.83 -22.86 1.83
N ASP A 300 -6.90 -23.37 1.22
CA ASP A 300 -6.84 -23.93 -0.13
C ASP A 300 -6.38 -22.91 -1.16
N PHE A 301 -6.96 -21.70 -1.13
CA PHE A 301 -6.57 -20.58 -1.98
C PHE A 301 -5.07 -20.23 -1.85
N VAL A 302 -4.59 -20.04 -0.63
CA VAL A 302 -3.19 -19.67 -0.38
C VAL A 302 -2.25 -20.75 -0.88
N ASN A 303 -2.57 -22.02 -0.68
CA ASN A 303 -1.73 -23.14 -1.14
C ASN A 303 -1.76 -23.31 -2.67
N ARG A 304 -2.87 -23.03 -3.31
CA ARG A 304 -3.05 -23.20 -4.75
C ARG A 304 -2.49 -22.02 -5.56
N GLU A 305 -2.75 -20.78 -5.10
CA GLU A 305 -2.48 -19.56 -5.89
C GLU A 305 -1.28 -18.76 -5.40
N MET A 306 -0.97 -18.79 -4.10
CA MET A 306 0.09 -17.95 -3.54
C MET A 306 1.35 -18.71 -3.19
N ARG A 307 1.32 -20.04 -3.14
CA ARG A 307 2.50 -20.84 -2.82
C ARG A 307 3.32 -21.16 -4.08
N ASP A 308 4.60 -20.81 -4.04
CA ASP A 308 5.55 -21.20 -5.07
C ASP A 308 6.00 -22.66 -4.93
N LYS A 309 6.42 -23.27 -6.04
CA LYS A 309 6.91 -24.67 -6.06
C LYS A 309 8.18 -24.88 -5.21
N SER A 310 8.95 -23.82 -4.97
CA SER A 310 10.12 -23.83 -4.08
C SER A 310 9.75 -23.83 -2.59
N GLY A 311 8.47 -23.66 -2.24
CA GLY A 311 7.95 -23.64 -0.87
C GLY A 311 7.78 -22.25 -0.26
N GLY A 312 8.21 -21.18 -0.95
CA GLY A 312 7.91 -19.80 -0.57
C GLY A 312 6.48 -19.40 -0.93
N PHE A 313 6.09 -18.19 -0.54
CA PHE A 313 4.79 -17.61 -0.90
C PHE A 313 5.00 -16.28 -1.63
N TYR A 314 4.19 -16.04 -2.66
CA TYR A 314 4.11 -14.73 -3.29
C TYR A 314 3.48 -13.73 -2.33
N SER A 315 3.99 -12.51 -2.30
CA SER A 315 3.51 -11.44 -1.39
C SER A 315 2.13 -10.91 -1.76
N ALA A 316 1.78 -10.95 -3.05
CA ALA A 316 0.51 -10.44 -3.54
C ALA A 316 0.14 -11.01 -4.91
N ILE A 317 -1.16 -10.91 -5.25
CA ILE A 317 -1.70 -11.12 -6.59
C ILE A 317 -2.20 -9.78 -7.12
N SER A 318 -1.83 -9.43 -8.35
CA SER A 318 -2.21 -8.17 -8.98
C SER A 318 -3.72 -8.04 -9.18
N ALA A 319 -4.23 -6.82 -9.02
CA ALA A 319 -5.59 -6.49 -9.41
C ALA A 319 -5.80 -6.49 -10.93
N GLU A 320 -4.70 -6.34 -11.70
CA GLU A 320 -4.75 -6.22 -13.16
C GLU A 320 -4.52 -7.57 -13.85
N SER A 321 -5.32 -7.86 -14.86
CA SER A 321 -5.05 -8.85 -15.89
C SER A 321 -5.27 -8.22 -17.27
N GLU A 322 -4.37 -8.49 -18.21
CA GLU A 322 -4.40 -7.91 -19.57
C GLU A 322 -4.46 -6.37 -19.58
N GLY A 323 -3.86 -5.72 -18.58
CA GLY A 323 -3.81 -4.26 -18.43
C GLY A 323 -5.07 -3.60 -17.89
N MET A 324 -6.09 -4.39 -17.48
CA MET A 324 -7.34 -3.90 -16.89
C MET A 324 -7.54 -4.42 -15.48
N GLU A 325 -7.92 -3.53 -14.56
CA GLU A 325 -8.26 -3.91 -13.19
C GLU A 325 -9.53 -4.76 -13.15
N GLY A 326 -9.51 -5.86 -12.42
CA GLY A 326 -10.66 -6.72 -12.15
C GLY A 326 -11.11 -7.60 -13.32
N LEU A 327 -10.48 -7.55 -14.49
CA LEU A 327 -10.90 -8.31 -15.66
C LEU A 327 -11.03 -9.82 -15.37
N TYR A 328 -10.10 -10.38 -14.61
CA TYR A 328 -10.13 -11.80 -14.23
C TYR A 328 -11.32 -12.17 -13.32
N TYR A 329 -11.81 -11.23 -12.53
CA TYR A 329 -12.85 -11.47 -11.50
C TYR A 329 -14.24 -11.02 -11.93
N THR A 330 -14.39 -10.34 -13.07
CA THR A 330 -15.66 -9.77 -13.52
C THR A 330 -16.15 -10.45 -14.79
N TRP A 331 -17.47 -10.53 -14.94
CA TRP A 331 -18.14 -11.13 -16.06
C TRP A 331 -19.04 -10.11 -16.75
N THR A 332 -19.01 -10.04 -18.06
CA THR A 332 -20.00 -9.30 -18.82
C THR A 332 -21.32 -10.05 -18.84
N THR A 333 -22.43 -9.33 -19.03
CA THR A 333 -23.75 -9.95 -19.21
C THR A 333 -23.77 -10.94 -20.37
N SER A 334 -22.98 -10.70 -21.42
CA SER A 334 -22.88 -11.58 -22.57
C SER A 334 -22.21 -12.91 -22.23
N GLU A 335 -21.14 -12.88 -21.45
CA GLU A 335 -20.44 -14.08 -20.98
C GLU A 335 -21.32 -14.90 -20.05
N LEU A 336 -21.99 -14.26 -19.08
CA LEU A 336 -22.92 -14.96 -18.18
C LEU A 336 -24.04 -15.67 -18.93
N LYS A 337 -24.60 -15.06 -19.99
CA LYS A 337 -25.61 -15.73 -20.84
C LYS A 337 -25.12 -17.01 -21.49
N VAL A 338 -23.84 -17.06 -21.87
CA VAL A 338 -23.25 -18.27 -22.49
C VAL A 338 -23.10 -19.41 -21.47
N TYR A 339 -22.79 -19.12 -20.22
CA TYR A 339 -22.46 -20.12 -19.20
C TYR A 339 -23.62 -20.49 -18.29
N CYS A 340 -24.55 -19.56 -18.02
CA CYS A 340 -25.63 -19.76 -17.05
C CYS A 340 -26.95 -20.20 -17.67
N TRP A 341 -27.11 -20.22 -19.02
CA TRP A 341 -28.36 -20.55 -19.71
C TRP A 341 -28.21 -21.75 -20.64
N ARG A 342 -27.30 -22.70 -20.32
CA ARG A 342 -27.22 -24.00 -20.96
C ARG A 342 -27.86 -25.08 -20.12
#